data_70582dd84b82c49269decc6be9d34538
#
_entry.id   70582dd84b82c49269decc6be9d34538
#
_cell.length_a   1.000
_cell.length_b   1.000
_cell.length_c   1.000
_cell.angle_alpha   90.00
_cell.angle_beta   90.00
_cell.angle_gamma   90.00
#
_symmetry.space_group_name_H-M   'P 1'
#
loop_
_entity.id
_entity.type
_entity.pdbx_description
1 polymer ?
#
loop_
_entity_poly.entity_id
_entity_poly.type
_entity_poly.pdbx_seq_one_letter_code
_entity_poly.pdbx_strand_id
1 'polypeptide(L)'
;MATNALRSLWAEPRPTNAPDRRLRDWALVAALVGWSVVEVVLRQDLAPRPLLLLAGLAVLGPLPWRRTHPLVAVAVCFGTLTIVDSVRILTGSQGVLLSSTSAALILAYALFRWGSGREAASGLGLILLWLPITNVADPTSLADTVGAYAFFLFAAALGAAVRYRTKSRIRDIDKAKAREREQLARELHDTVAHHVSGIAIQAQAGRAVAASDPERAVQALAVIEEAATRTLTELRAIVGALRATQDTEFAPQPGVAEVEQLATDGQTRPCVEVTLSGEFDDLSPAVGAAIYRLAQESITNARRHARHATQVTVAVTGDADQVRLTVDDDGSAAGGRAPAGYGLVGMRERASLLGGTFHAGPAAERGWRVEAVLPRTGTPR
;
A
#
# COMPACT_ATOMS: atom_id res chain seq x y z
N MET A 1 8.36 -36.71 -6.32
CA MET A 1 7.58 -35.43 -6.40
C MET A 1 6.98 -35.04 -5.03
N ALA A 2 6.38 -35.93 -4.26
CA ALA A 2 5.76 -35.64 -2.96
C ALA A 2 6.74 -35.08 -1.90
N THR A 3 7.96 -35.60 -1.81
CA THR A 3 8.99 -35.14 -0.86
C THR A 3 9.44 -33.69 -1.10
N ASN A 4 9.49 -33.23 -2.33
CA ASN A 4 9.84 -31.85 -2.67
C ASN A 4 8.69 -30.88 -2.36
N ALA A 5 7.44 -31.29 -2.55
CA ALA A 5 6.27 -30.51 -2.20
C ALA A 5 6.15 -30.33 -0.67
N LEU A 6 6.39 -31.39 0.10
CA LEU A 6 6.40 -31.32 1.58
C LEU A 6 7.53 -30.44 2.09
N ARG A 7 8.73 -30.51 1.51
CA ARG A 7 9.84 -29.62 1.86
C ARG A 7 9.55 -28.16 1.54
N SER A 8 8.91 -27.87 0.41
CA SER A 8 8.53 -26.49 0.03
C SER A 8 7.46 -25.91 0.96
N LEU A 9 6.48 -26.72 1.37
CA LEU A 9 5.48 -26.34 2.36
C LEU A 9 6.10 -26.07 3.73
N TRP A 10 7.04 -26.96 4.16
CA TRP A 10 7.74 -26.78 5.43
C TRP A 10 8.60 -25.52 5.49
N ALA A 11 9.24 -25.16 4.37
CA ALA A 11 10.12 -23.98 4.27
C ALA A 11 9.35 -22.68 4.02
N GLU A 12 8.00 -22.71 3.92
CA GLU A 12 7.23 -21.54 3.60
C GLU A 12 7.27 -20.47 4.72
N PRO A 13 7.72 -19.23 4.44
CA PRO A 13 7.83 -18.18 5.44
C PRO A 13 6.45 -17.65 5.86
N ARG A 14 6.40 -16.96 7.00
CA ARG A 14 5.20 -16.22 7.42
C ARG A 14 4.84 -15.15 6.40
N PRO A 15 3.54 -14.87 6.18
CA PRO A 15 3.12 -13.70 5.41
C PRO A 15 3.59 -12.41 6.08
N THR A 16 4.20 -11.50 5.31
CA THR A 16 4.72 -10.21 5.82
C THR A 16 3.62 -9.22 6.19
N ASN A 17 2.40 -9.40 5.67
CA ASN A 17 1.28 -8.47 5.82
C ASN A 17 0.24 -8.95 6.85
N ALA A 18 0.67 -9.55 7.96
CA ALA A 18 -0.25 -9.85 9.05
C ALA A 18 -0.69 -8.53 9.71
N PRO A 19 -1.98 -8.16 9.68
CA PRO A 19 -2.43 -6.92 10.30
C PRO A 19 -2.28 -6.99 11.81
N ASP A 20 -1.86 -5.89 12.43
CA ASP A 20 -1.74 -5.74 13.86
C ASP A 20 -3.08 -5.98 14.58
N ARG A 21 -2.98 -6.15 15.92
CA ARG A 21 -4.15 -6.32 16.79
C ARG A 21 -5.11 -5.14 16.61
N ARG A 22 -6.38 -5.45 16.31
CA ARG A 22 -7.42 -4.43 16.17
C ARG A 22 -8.40 -4.53 17.33
N LEU A 23 -9.07 -3.42 17.65
CA LEU A 23 -10.17 -3.39 18.63
C LEU A 23 -11.20 -4.52 18.40
N ARG A 24 -11.45 -4.88 17.14
CA ARG A 24 -12.34 -5.99 16.75
C ARG A 24 -11.91 -7.36 17.29
N ASP A 25 -10.61 -7.60 17.46
CA ASP A 25 -10.10 -8.87 18.00
C ASP A 25 -10.40 -8.99 19.49
N TRP A 26 -10.27 -7.88 20.23
CA TRP A 26 -10.64 -7.80 21.65
C TRP A 26 -12.16 -7.86 21.85
N ALA A 27 -12.95 -7.22 20.97
CA ALA A 27 -14.40 -7.31 21.00
C ALA A 27 -14.88 -8.75 20.79
N LEU A 28 -14.26 -9.50 19.88
CA LEU A 28 -14.55 -10.92 19.67
C LEU A 28 -14.28 -11.74 20.94
N VAL A 29 -13.12 -11.55 21.58
CA VAL A 29 -12.80 -12.26 22.83
C VAL A 29 -13.77 -11.88 23.94
N ALA A 30 -14.08 -10.59 24.11
CA ALA A 30 -15.03 -10.13 25.12
C ALA A 30 -16.43 -10.75 24.90
N ALA A 31 -16.90 -10.83 23.66
CA ALA A 31 -18.18 -11.46 23.33
C ALA A 31 -18.16 -12.98 23.64
N LEU A 32 -17.09 -13.69 23.30
CA LEU A 32 -16.97 -15.13 23.57
C LEU A 32 -16.84 -15.43 25.07
N VAL A 33 -16.09 -14.61 25.81
CA VAL A 33 -15.97 -14.71 27.26
C VAL A 33 -17.31 -14.39 27.93
N GLY A 34 -17.99 -13.33 27.46
CA GLY A 34 -19.34 -12.99 27.94
C GLY A 34 -20.32 -14.17 27.73
N TRP A 35 -20.27 -14.78 26.54
CA TRP A 35 -21.08 -15.98 26.27
C TRP A 35 -20.71 -17.15 27.17
N SER A 36 -19.42 -17.40 27.45
CA SER A 36 -19.00 -18.44 28.39
C SER A 36 -19.54 -18.21 29.79
N VAL A 37 -19.54 -16.96 30.25
CA VAL A 37 -20.13 -16.61 31.57
C VAL A 37 -21.65 -16.88 31.59
N VAL A 38 -22.35 -16.44 30.54
CA VAL A 38 -23.79 -16.69 30.40
C VAL A 38 -24.10 -18.20 30.40
N GLU A 39 -23.33 -18.97 29.64
CA GLU A 39 -23.47 -20.43 29.55
C GLU A 39 -23.28 -21.09 30.92
N VAL A 40 -22.24 -20.71 31.69
CA VAL A 40 -21.97 -21.25 33.04
C VAL A 40 -23.05 -20.85 34.05
N VAL A 41 -23.65 -19.65 33.90
CA VAL A 41 -24.75 -19.20 34.80
C VAL A 41 -26.04 -19.94 34.49
N LEU A 42 -26.40 -20.12 33.22
CA LEU A 42 -27.65 -20.74 32.79
C LEU A 42 -27.64 -22.26 32.92
N ARG A 43 -26.51 -22.91 32.79
CA ARG A 43 -26.38 -24.36 32.87
C ARG A 43 -26.10 -24.79 34.32
N GLN A 44 -27.02 -25.46 34.93
CA GLN A 44 -26.93 -25.95 36.34
C GLN A 44 -26.17 -27.27 36.46
N ASP A 45 -25.99 -28.00 35.35
CA ASP A 45 -25.30 -29.29 35.23
C ASP A 45 -23.78 -29.15 35.21
N LEU A 46 -23.24 -27.91 35.13
CA LEU A 46 -21.81 -27.64 35.04
C LEU A 46 -21.16 -27.55 36.45
N ALA A 47 -20.34 -28.50 36.82
CA ALA A 47 -19.52 -28.46 38.02
C ALA A 47 -18.12 -29.02 37.74
N PRO A 48 -17.05 -28.43 38.28
CA PRO A 48 -16.92 -27.18 39.03
C PRO A 48 -16.87 -25.93 38.15
N ARG A 49 -17.82 -25.02 38.30
CA ARG A 49 -17.99 -23.80 37.50
C ARG A 49 -16.75 -22.91 37.39
N PRO A 50 -16.01 -22.61 38.50
CA PRO A 50 -14.83 -21.73 38.38
C PRO A 50 -13.71 -22.34 37.52
N LEU A 51 -13.54 -23.66 37.58
CA LEU A 51 -12.51 -24.35 36.78
C LEU A 51 -12.85 -24.31 35.28
N LEU A 52 -14.11 -24.47 34.94
CA LEU A 52 -14.59 -24.38 33.54
C LEU A 52 -14.42 -22.97 32.97
N LEU A 53 -14.68 -21.91 33.76
CA LEU A 53 -14.43 -20.53 33.34
C LEU A 53 -12.93 -20.27 33.15
N LEU A 54 -12.08 -20.74 34.05
CA LEU A 54 -10.63 -20.60 33.89
C LEU A 54 -10.11 -21.34 32.64
N ALA A 55 -10.61 -22.54 32.40
CA ALA A 55 -10.28 -23.29 31.17
C ALA A 55 -10.78 -22.56 29.92
N GLY A 56 -12.00 -22.04 29.95
CA GLY A 56 -12.57 -21.22 28.86
C GLY A 56 -11.73 -19.96 28.60
N LEU A 57 -11.31 -19.24 29.63
CA LEU A 57 -10.41 -18.09 29.51
C LEU A 57 -9.06 -18.47 28.92
N ALA A 58 -8.48 -19.60 29.31
CA ALA A 58 -7.22 -20.08 28.78
C ALA A 58 -7.32 -20.49 27.30
N VAL A 59 -8.48 -21.01 26.87
CA VAL A 59 -8.76 -21.37 25.48
C VAL A 59 -9.01 -20.12 24.61
N LEU A 60 -9.74 -19.15 25.12
CA LEU A 60 -10.16 -17.95 24.37
C LEU A 60 -9.10 -16.82 24.44
N GLY A 61 -8.35 -16.75 25.53
CA GLY A 61 -7.32 -15.73 25.77
C GLY A 61 -6.31 -15.56 24.64
N PRO A 62 -5.82 -16.63 24.02
CA PRO A 62 -4.84 -16.53 22.92
C PRO A 62 -5.38 -15.99 21.58
N LEU A 63 -6.69 -15.86 21.40
CA LEU A 63 -7.32 -15.40 20.15
C LEU A 63 -6.78 -14.06 19.60
N PRO A 64 -6.48 -13.03 20.42
CA PRO A 64 -5.89 -11.79 19.91
C PRO A 64 -4.49 -11.97 19.26
N TRP A 65 -3.75 -13.00 19.69
CA TRP A 65 -2.43 -13.31 19.17
C TRP A 65 -2.45 -14.24 17.94
N ARG A 66 -3.62 -14.68 17.49
CA ARG A 66 -3.77 -15.63 16.36
C ARG A 66 -3.11 -15.20 15.06
N ARG A 67 -2.83 -13.89 14.90
CA ARG A 67 -2.19 -13.36 13.69
C ARG A 67 -0.69 -13.19 13.84
N THR A 68 -0.24 -12.78 15.03
CA THR A 68 1.17 -12.48 15.30
C THR A 68 1.95 -13.72 15.77
N HIS A 69 1.32 -14.58 16.59
CA HIS A 69 1.92 -15.79 17.12
C HIS A 69 0.96 -17.00 17.02
N PRO A 70 0.61 -17.43 15.77
CA PRO A 70 -0.44 -18.42 15.57
C PRO A 70 -0.14 -19.77 16.22
N LEU A 71 1.11 -20.25 16.18
CA LEU A 71 1.49 -21.51 16.82
C LEU A 71 1.35 -21.44 18.35
N VAL A 72 1.79 -20.34 18.97
CA VAL A 72 1.66 -20.16 20.43
C VAL A 72 0.18 -20.14 20.82
N ALA A 73 -0.67 -19.44 20.06
CA ALA A 73 -2.11 -19.39 20.31
C ALA A 73 -2.75 -20.79 20.24
N VAL A 74 -2.37 -21.59 19.22
CA VAL A 74 -2.82 -22.98 19.06
C VAL A 74 -2.29 -23.86 20.20
N ALA A 75 -0.99 -23.74 20.55
CA ALA A 75 -0.39 -24.56 21.58
C ALA A 75 -1.02 -24.31 22.97
N VAL A 76 -1.28 -23.04 23.33
CA VAL A 76 -1.98 -22.71 24.59
C VAL A 76 -3.40 -23.24 24.59
N CYS A 77 -4.18 -23.01 23.52
CA CYS A 77 -5.56 -23.45 23.42
C CYS A 77 -5.66 -24.98 23.50
N PHE A 78 -5.03 -25.69 22.56
CA PHE A 78 -5.14 -27.15 22.48
C PHE A 78 -4.36 -27.87 23.58
N GLY A 79 -3.29 -27.27 24.11
CA GLY A 79 -2.62 -27.75 25.32
C GLY A 79 -3.54 -27.71 26.53
N THR A 80 -4.28 -26.59 26.73
CA THR A 80 -5.28 -26.49 27.82
C THR A 80 -6.39 -27.52 27.64
N LEU A 81 -6.94 -27.67 26.45
CA LEU A 81 -7.97 -28.66 26.14
C LEU A 81 -7.47 -30.09 26.41
N THR A 82 -6.25 -30.40 26.00
CA THR A 82 -5.62 -31.70 26.26
C THR A 82 -5.46 -31.98 27.76
N ILE A 83 -5.05 -30.96 28.54
CA ILE A 83 -4.92 -31.10 30.00
C ILE A 83 -6.30 -31.33 30.64
N VAL A 84 -7.30 -30.54 30.27
CA VAL A 84 -8.66 -30.68 30.78
C VAL A 84 -9.22 -32.06 30.49
N ASP A 85 -9.13 -32.54 29.27
CA ASP A 85 -9.64 -33.85 28.88
C ASP A 85 -8.85 -35.01 29.54
N SER A 86 -7.54 -34.86 29.69
CA SER A 86 -6.71 -35.84 30.44
C SER A 86 -7.13 -35.93 31.90
N VAL A 87 -7.40 -34.79 32.55
CA VAL A 87 -7.91 -34.79 33.94
C VAL A 87 -9.27 -35.45 34.01
N ARG A 88 -10.18 -35.20 33.05
CA ARG A 88 -11.51 -35.84 32.98
C ARG A 88 -11.40 -37.36 32.88
N ILE A 89 -10.50 -37.86 32.02
CA ILE A 89 -10.23 -39.30 31.88
C ILE A 89 -9.73 -39.88 33.20
N LEU A 90 -8.80 -39.23 33.89
CA LEU A 90 -8.19 -39.72 35.16
C LEU A 90 -9.20 -39.69 36.31
N THR A 91 -10.10 -38.71 36.36
CA THR A 91 -11.08 -38.55 37.43
C THR A 91 -12.41 -39.24 37.19
N GLY A 92 -12.61 -39.76 35.98
CA GLY A 92 -13.89 -40.31 35.54
C GLY A 92 -15.04 -39.28 35.54
N SER A 93 -14.68 -37.99 35.50
CA SER A 93 -15.70 -36.94 35.55
C SER A 93 -16.32 -36.72 34.17
N GLN A 94 -17.64 -36.79 34.10
CA GLN A 94 -18.40 -36.40 32.93
C GLN A 94 -18.64 -34.88 32.98
N GLY A 95 -17.74 -34.13 32.35
CA GLY A 95 -17.85 -32.66 32.20
C GLY A 95 -18.13 -32.29 30.79
N VAL A 96 -18.99 -31.30 30.57
CA VAL A 96 -19.30 -30.77 29.24
C VAL A 96 -18.36 -29.57 28.97
N LEU A 97 -17.68 -29.56 27.83
CA LEU A 97 -16.95 -28.38 27.38
C LEU A 97 -17.93 -27.24 27.08
N LEU A 98 -17.48 -25.99 27.32
CA LEU A 98 -18.29 -24.81 26.98
C LEU A 98 -18.42 -24.70 25.45
N SER A 99 -19.58 -24.31 24.96
CA SER A 99 -19.82 -24.14 23.52
C SER A 99 -18.90 -23.11 22.87
N SER A 100 -18.44 -22.13 23.66
CA SER A 100 -17.46 -21.13 23.25
C SER A 100 -16.08 -21.71 22.85
N THR A 101 -15.76 -22.96 23.30
CA THR A 101 -14.53 -23.65 22.89
C THR A 101 -14.50 -23.97 21.39
N SER A 102 -15.64 -23.99 20.69
CA SER A 102 -15.71 -24.08 19.24
C SER A 102 -14.97 -22.94 18.50
N ALA A 103 -14.72 -21.82 19.20
CA ALA A 103 -13.84 -20.75 18.70
C ALA A 103 -12.39 -21.22 18.43
N ALA A 104 -11.97 -22.39 18.93
CA ALA A 104 -10.71 -23.04 18.56
C ALA A 104 -10.58 -23.29 17.04
N LEU A 105 -11.69 -23.42 16.31
CA LEU A 105 -11.68 -23.47 14.83
C LEU A 105 -11.08 -22.21 14.20
N ILE A 106 -11.27 -21.04 14.84
CA ILE A 106 -10.68 -19.78 14.40
C ILE A 106 -9.15 -19.85 14.46
N LEU A 107 -8.59 -20.56 15.46
CA LEU A 107 -7.14 -20.76 15.60
C LEU A 107 -6.62 -21.70 14.54
N ALA A 108 -7.32 -22.76 14.19
CA ALA A 108 -6.96 -23.64 13.09
C ALA A 108 -6.92 -22.88 11.76
N TYR A 109 -7.93 -22.08 11.45
CA TYR A 109 -7.92 -21.17 10.30
C TYR A 109 -6.74 -20.19 10.33
N ALA A 110 -6.52 -19.52 11.47
CA ALA A 110 -5.47 -18.50 11.61
C ALA A 110 -4.07 -19.08 11.48
N LEU A 111 -3.85 -20.29 11.99
CA LEU A 111 -2.58 -21.02 11.87
C LEU A 111 -2.16 -21.19 10.40
N PHE A 112 -3.06 -21.64 9.55
CA PHE A 112 -2.80 -21.85 8.12
C PHE A 112 -2.80 -20.55 7.32
N ARG A 113 -3.53 -19.54 7.79
CA ARG A 113 -3.60 -18.22 7.14
C ARG A 113 -2.34 -17.38 7.41
N TRP A 114 -1.79 -17.40 8.65
CA TRP A 114 -0.75 -16.48 9.12
C TRP A 114 0.54 -17.17 9.58
N GLY A 115 0.51 -18.46 9.87
CA GLY A 115 1.67 -19.21 10.30
C GLY A 115 2.66 -19.50 9.18
N SER A 116 3.91 -19.81 9.54
CA SER A 116 4.88 -20.43 8.63
C SER A 116 4.49 -21.88 8.33
N GLY A 117 5.10 -22.48 7.32
CA GLY A 117 4.85 -23.90 6.99
C GLY A 117 5.17 -24.83 8.17
N ARG A 118 6.25 -24.57 8.92
CA ARG A 118 6.63 -25.32 10.12
C ARG A 118 5.59 -25.19 11.22
N GLU A 119 5.12 -23.96 11.46
CA GLU A 119 4.09 -23.69 12.48
C GLU A 119 2.76 -24.36 12.11
N ALA A 120 2.36 -24.30 10.83
CA ALA A 120 1.16 -24.95 10.35
C ALA A 120 1.21 -26.48 10.53
N ALA A 121 2.34 -27.11 10.20
CA ALA A 121 2.52 -28.54 10.39
C ALA A 121 2.54 -28.96 11.87
N SER A 122 3.30 -28.24 12.72
CA SER A 122 3.38 -28.52 14.15
C SER A 122 2.04 -28.28 14.86
N GLY A 123 1.35 -27.19 14.55
CA GLY A 123 0.06 -26.88 15.13
C GLY A 123 -1.05 -27.82 14.66
N LEU A 124 -1.02 -28.27 13.40
CA LEU A 124 -1.92 -29.33 12.93
C LEU A 124 -1.69 -30.64 13.71
N GLY A 125 -0.43 -30.99 13.96
CA GLY A 125 -0.09 -32.15 14.79
C GLY A 125 -0.70 -32.06 16.20
N LEU A 126 -0.67 -30.89 16.84
CA LEU A 126 -1.31 -30.66 18.15
C LEU A 126 -2.83 -30.83 18.10
N ILE A 127 -3.48 -30.29 17.06
CA ILE A 127 -4.93 -30.41 16.86
C ILE A 127 -5.31 -31.89 16.66
N LEU A 128 -4.59 -32.59 15.81
CA LEU A 128 -4.87 -34.00 15.48
C LEU A 128 -4.57 -34.93 16.67
N LEU A 129 -3.62 -34.57 17.55
CA LEU A 129 -3.33 -35.31 18.78
C LEU A 129 -4.43 -35.13 19.84
N TRP A 130 -5.00 -33.93 19.94
CA TRP A 130 -6.08 -33.64 20.90
C TRP A 130 -7.38 -34.38 20.56
N LEU A 131 -7.76 -34.49 19.29
CA LEU A 131 -9.04 -35.10 18.87
C LEU A 131 -9.28 -36.54 19.40
N PRO A 132 -8.34 -37.48 19.36
CA PRO A 132 -8.55 -38.79 19.97
C PRO A 132 -8.64 -38.73 21.49
N ILE A 133 -7.93 -37.80 22.16
CA ILE A 133 -7.99 -37.65 23.62
C ILE A 133 -9.38 -37.19 24.04
N THR A 134 -9.94 -36.19 23.36
CA THR A 134 -11.30 -35.71 23.65
C THR A 134 -12.35 -36.78 23.39
N ASN A 135 -12.16 -37.64 22.36
CA ASN A 135 -13.08 -38.75 22.08
C ASN A 135 -13.01 -39.86 23.13
N VAL A 136 -11.86 -40.03 23.79
CA VAL A 136 -11.75 -40.95 24.96
C VAL A 136 -12.40 -40.33 26.19
N ALA A 137 -12.24 -39.02 26.40
CA ALA A 137 -12.83 -38.30 27.54
C ALA A 137 -14.37 -38.20 27.45
N ASP A 138 -14.90 -38.14 26.24
CA ASP A 138 -16.33 -38.03 25.94
C ASP A 138 -16.62 -38.84 24.66
N PRO A 139 -16.91 -40.16 24.81
CA PRO A 139 -17.12 -41.02 23.66
C PRO A 139 -18.33 -40.58 22.84
N THR A 140 -18.06 -40.20 21.62
CA THR A 140 -19.06 -39.73 20.66
C THR A 140 -19.28 -40.77 19.54
N SER A 141 -20.31 -40.59 18.75
CA SER A 141 -20.55 -41.46 17.60
C SER A 141 -19.40 -41.33 16.57
N LEU A 142 -19.20 -42.37 15.76
CA LEU A 142 -18.23 -42.32 14.66
C LEU A 142 -18.50 -41.15 13.73
N ALA A 143 -19.78 -40.83 13.48
CA ALA A 143 -20.16 -39.71 12.63
C ALA A 143 -19.73 -38.36 13.24
N ASP A 144 -19.90 -38.15 14.55
CA ASP A 144 -19.49 -36.94 15.24
C ASP A 144 -17.97 -36.79 15.28
N THR A 145 -17.26 -37.91 15.53
CA THR A 145 -15.79 -37.94 15.47
C THR A 145 -15.26 -37.55 14.10
N VAL A 146 -15.76 -38.17 13.04
CA VAL A 146 -15.42 -37.84 11.65
C VAL A 146 -15.77 -36.38 11.34
N GLY A 147 -16.95 -35.92 11.81
CA GLY A 147 -17.39 -34.54 11.68
C GLY A 147 -16.41 -33.54 12.33
N ALA A 148 -15.92 -33.83 13.54
CA ALA A 148 -14.95 -32.97 14.23
C ALA A 148 -13.62 -32.84 13.43
N TYR A 149 -13.07 -33.96 12.96
CA TYR A 149 -11.89 -33.94 12.08
C TYR A 149 -12.14 -33.11 10.81
N ALA A 150 -13.30 -33.31 10.18
CA ALA A 150 -13.68 -32.62 8.96
C ALA A 150 -13.77 -31.10 9.18
N PHE A 151 -14.34 -30.63 10.32
CA PHE A 151 -14.44 -29.20 10.68
C PHE A 151 -13.06 -28.55 10.87
N PHE A 152 -12.14 -29.20 11.58
CA PHE A 152 -10.79 -28.66 11.77
C PHE A 152 -10.00 -28.65 10.46
N LEU A 153 -10.08 -29.70 9.66
CA LEU A 153 -9.44 -29.77 8.35
C LEU A 153 -10.05 -28.74 7.39
N PHE A 154 -11.37 -28.53 7.43
CA PHE A 154 -12.02 -27.49 6.64
C PHE A 154 -11.54 -26.09 7.03
N ALA A 155 -11.47 -25.77 8.33
CA ALA A 155 -10.96 -24.49 8.81
C ALA A 155 -9.49 -24.27 8.38
N ALA A 156 -8.66 -25.29 8.48
CA ALA A 156 -7.27 -25.27 8.02
C ALA A 156 -7.18 -25.06 6.50
N ALA A 157 -7.95 -25.82 5.73
CA ALA A 157 -7.99 -25.70 4.27
C ALA A 157 -8.49 -24.32 3.81
N LEU A 158 -9.50 -23.77 4.49
CA LEU A 158 -9.99 -22.43 4.24
C LEU A 158 -8.91 -21.37 4.48
N GLY A 159 -8.18 -21.50 5.61
CA GLY A 159 -7.04 -20.61 5.93
C GLY A 159 -5.97 -20.65 4.85
N ALA A 160 -5.58 -21.86 4.42
CA ALA A 160 -4.60 -22.08 3.35
C ALA A 160 -5.11 -21.53 2.01
N ALA A 161 -6.37 -21.77 1.65
CA ALA A 161 -6.97 -21.29 0.40
C ALA A 161 -7.01 -19.76 0.34
N VAL A 162 -7.38 -19.07 1.43
CA VAL A 162 -7.37 -17.61 1.50
C VAL A 162 -5.95 -17.07 1.38
N ARG A 163 -4.96 -17.72 2.03
CA ARG A 163 -3.55 -17.38 1.91
C ARG A 163 -3.07 -17.51 0.46
N TYR A 164 -3.35 -18.63 -0.19
CA TYR A 164 -2.97 -18.88 -1.58
C TYR A 164 -3.60 -17.86 -2.53
N ARG A 165 -4.91 -17.60 -2.41
CA ARG A 165 -5.61 -16.59 -3.22
C ARG A 165 -5.01 -15.19 -3.07
N THR A 166 -4.68 -14.78 -1.84
CA THR A 166 -4.05 -13.47 -1.60
C THR A 166 -2.67 -13.39 -2.27
N LYS A 167 -1.85 -14.45 -2.12
CA LYS A 167 -0.52 -14.54 -2.73
C LYS A 167 -0.59 -14.58 -4.27
N SER A 168 -1.60 -15.27 -4.84
CA SER A 168 -1.82 -15.28 -6.28
C SER A 168 -2.21 -13.90 -6.81
N ARG A 169 -3.14 -13.20 -6.14
CA ARG A 169 -3.53 -11.85 -6.55
C ARG A 169 -2.37 -10.87 -6.58
N ILE A 170 -1.50 -10.90 -5.56
CA ILE A 170 -0.31 -10.04 -5.53
C ILE A 170 0.59 -10.35 -6.74
N ARG A 171 0.87 -11.63 -6.99
CA ARG A 171 1.67 -12.06 -8.14
C ARG A 171 1.05 -11.67 -9.50
N ASP A 172 -0.29 -11.71 -9.60
CA ASP A 172 -0.98 -11.36 -10.84
C ASP A 172 -0.90 -9.85 -11.09
N ILE A 173 -0.99 -9.03 -10.05
CA ILE A 173 -0.76 -7.57 -10.12
C ILE A 173 0.68 -7.28 -10.55
N ASP A 174 1.67 -7.94 -9.93
CA ASP A 174 3.09 -7.74 -10.27
C ASP A 174 3.38 -8.12 -11.72
N LYS A 175 2.78 -9.25 -12.20
CA LYS A 175 2.89 -9.67 -13.60
C LYS A 175 2.21 -8.70 -14.55
N ALA A 176 1.05 -8.14 -14.19
CA ALA A 176 0.38 -7.14 -15.01
C ALA A 176 1.23 -5.88 -15.15
N LYS A 177 1.80 -5.37 -14.04
CA LYS A 177 2.74 -4.24 -14.03
C LYS A 177 4.00 -4.51 -14.87
N ALA A 178 4.54 -5.73 -14.80
CA ALA A 178 5.72 -6.09 -15.59
C ALA A 178 5.42 -6.10 -17.09
N ARG A 179 4.25 -6.62 -17.49
CA ARG A 179 3.81 -6.63 -18.90
C ARG A 179 3.56 -5.23 -19.43
N GLU A 180 2.93 -4.37 -18.63
CA GLU A 180 2.71 -2.97 -18.99
C GLU A 180 4.04 -2.23 -19.23
N ARG A 181 5.03 -2.42 -18.34
CA ARG A 181 6.38 -1.85 -18.53
C ARG A 181 7.05 -2.35 -19.80
N GLU A 182 6.93 -3.63 -20.10
CA GLU A 182 7.49 -4.23 -21.32
C GLU A 182 6.80 -3.70 -22.58
N GLN A 183 5.50 -3.50 -22.54
CA GLN A 183 4.74 -2.91 -23.63
C GLN A 183 5.16 -1.45 -23.87
N LEU A 184 5.22 -0.64 -22.81
CA LEU A 184 5.66 0.76 -22.89
C LEU A 184 7.09 0.86 -23.42
N ALA A 185 7.99 -0.05 -23.00
CA ALA A 185 9.36 -0.06 -23.52
C ALA A 185 9.40 -0.36 -25.04
N ARG A 186 8.54 -1.25 -25.54
CA ARG A 186 8.40 -1.53 -26.99
C ARG A 186 7.84 -0.32 -27.73
N GLU A 187 6.77 0.28 -27.26
CA GLU A 187 6.17 1.48 -27.87
C GLU A 187 7.18 2.66 -27.95
N LEU A 188 7.97 2.83 -26.87
CA LEU A 188 9.06 3.80 -26.84
C LEU A 188 10.14 3.49 -27.90
N HIS A 189 10.56 2.23 -27.99
CA HIS A 189 11.58 1.80 -28.95
C HIS A 189 11.11 2.02 -30.39
N ASP A 190 9.85 1.66 -30.69
CA ASP A 190 9.27 1.83 -32.02
C ASP A 190 9.14 3.31 -32.39
N THR A 191 8.72 4.16 -31.46
CA THR A 191 8.62 5.62 -31.67
C THR A 191 10.00 6.22 -31.93
N VAL A 192 11.02 5.87 -31.11
CA VAL A 192 12.40 6.34 -31.29
C VAL A 192 12.96 5.87 -32.62
N ALA A 193 12.80 4.59 -32.96
CA ALA A 193 13.31 4.01 -34.20
C ALA A 193 12.68 4.71 -35.44
N HIS A 194 11.38 5.01 -35.40
CA HIS A 194 10.71 5.73 -36.46
C HIS A 194 11.24 7.14 -36.65
N HIS A 195 11.40 7.92 -35.58
CA HIS A 195 11.91 9.29 -35.65
C HIS A 195 13.40 9.33 -36.10
N VAL A 196 14.24 8.44 -35.55
CA VAL A 196 15.66 8.35 -35.96
C VAL A 196 15.79 7.98 -37.43
N SER A 197 14.95 7.06 -37.92
CA SER A 197 14.92 6.69 -39.33
C SER A 197 14.52 7.88 -40.23
N GLY A 198 13.52 8.67 -39.81
CA GLY A 198 13.11 9.90 -40.51
C GLY A 198 14.23 10.94 -40.59
N ILE A 199 14.94 11.17 -39.47
CA ILE A 199 16.10 12.05 -39.39
C ILE A 199 17.23 11.57 -40.36
N ALA A 200 17.50 10.26 -40.38
CA ALA A 200 18.53 9.67 -41.24
C ALA A 200 18.20 9.86 -42.74
N ILE A 201 16.94 9.67 -43.12
CA ILE A 201 16.49 9.89 -44.51
C ILE A 201 16.63 11.36 -44.90
N GLN A 202 16.24 12.30 -44.05
CA GLN A 202 16.39 13.75 -44.33
C GLN A 202 17.88 14.14 -44.41
N ALA A 203 18.75 13.58 -43.58
CA ALA A 203 20.18 13.83 -43.64
C ALA A 203 20.79 13.30 -44.94
N GLN A 204 20.35 12.12 -45.41
CA GLN A 204 20.79 11.57 -46.71
C GLN A 204 20.33 12.44 -47.88
N ALA A 205 19.05 12.88 -47.86
CA ALA A 205 18.51 13.75 -48.90
C ALA A 205 19.25 15.11 -48.95
N GLY A 206 19.47 15.75 -47.78
CA GLY A 206 20.23 17.00 -47.69
C GLY A 206 21.67 16.87 -48.23
N ARG A 207 22.35 15.77 -47.92
CA ARG A 207 23.69 15.49 -48.45
C ARG A 207 23.74 15.31 -49.97
N ALA A 208 22.71 14.65 -50.53
CA ALA A 208 22.64 14.41 -51.97
C ALA A 208 22.53 15.70 -52.79
N VAL A 209 21.85 16.71 -52.26
CA VAL A 209 21.62 17.99 -52.93
C VAL A 209 22.60 19.11 -52.55
N ALA A 210 23.47 18.90 -51.55
CA ALA A 210 24.32 19.93 -50.98
C ALA A 210 25.25 20.64 -51.98
N ALA A 211 25.74 19.91 -53.00
CA ALA A 211 26.61 20.47 -54.00
C ALA A 211 25.88 21.22 -55.13
N SER A 212 24.60 20.83 -55.43
CA SER A 212 23.81 21.37 -56.52
C SER A 212 22.80 22.44 -56.07
N ASP A 213 22.29 22.34 -54.84
CA ASP A 213 21.30 23.25 -54.25
C ASP A 213 21.57 23.41 -52.75
N PRO A 214 22.46 24.30 -52.33
CA PRO A 214 22.80 24.53 -50.93
C PRO A 214 21.63 25.01 -50.06
N GLU A 215 20.66 25.74 -50.64
CA GLU A 215 19.50 26.23 -49.90
C GLU A 215 18.59 25.08 -49.47
N ARG A 216 18.36 24.09 -50.33
CA ARG A 216 17.62 22.88 -49.99
C ARG A 216 18.35 22.03 -48.95
N ALA A 217 19.68 22.01 -48.96
CA ALA A 217 20.45 21.32 -47.92
C ALA A 217 20.26 21.98 -46.54
N VAL A 218 20.23 23.33 -46.48
CA VAL A 218 19.96 24.07 -45.24
C VAL A 218 18.51 23.82 -44.76
N GLN A 219 17.53 23.76 -45.66
CA GLN A 219 16.15 23.41 -45.31
C GLN A 219 16.05 21.99 -44.72
N ALA A 220 16.78 21.01 -45.28
CA ALA A 220 16.81 19.65 -44.72
C ALA A 220 17.37 19.62 -43.30
N LEU A 221 18.39 20.43 -43.01
CA LEU A 221 18.96 20.56 -41.64
C LEU A 221 17.94 21.16 -40.67
N ALA A 222 17.17 22.16 -41.05
CA ALA A 222 16.14 22.76 -40.23
C ALA A 222 15.04 21.75 -39.88
N VAL A 223 14.62 20.92 -40.85
CA VAL A 223 13.64 19.83 -40.62
C VAL A 223 14.19 18.79 -39.62
N ILE A 224 15.49 18.43 -39.73
CA ILE A 224 16.17 17.51 -38.81
C ILE A 224 16.17 18.09 -37.38
N GLU A 225 16.52 19.37 -37.24
CA GLU A 225 16.58 20.05 -35.96
C GLU A 225 15.20 20.07 -35.28
N GLU A 226 14.13 20.42 -36.01
CA GLU A 226 12.76 20.41 -35.52
C GLU A 226 12.30 19.01 -35.10
N ALA A 227 12.59 17.99 -35.95
CA ALA A 227 12.22 16.61 -35.66
C ALA A 227 12.94 16.08 -34.41
N ALA A 228 14.26 16.36 -34.27
CA ALA A 228 15.02 15.95 -33.08
C ALA A 228 14.54 16.62 -31.81
N THR A 229 14.25 17.92 -31.87
CA THR A 229 13.73 18.69 -30.72
C THR A 229 12.35 18.16 -30.25
N ARG A 230 11.46 17.87 -31.21
CA ARG A 230 10.14 17.27 -30.93
C ARG A 230 10.28 15.91 -30.26
N THR A 231 11.11 15.02 -30.85
CA THR A 231 11.35 13.68 -30.32
C THR A 231 11.93 13.70 -28.89
N LEU A 232 12.88 14.57 -28.62
CA LEU A 232 13.45 14.74 -27.28
C LEU A 232 12.40 15.23 -26.25
N THR A 233 11.49 16.08 -26.66
CA THR A 233 10.42 16.59 -25.82
C THR A 233 9.40 15.50 -25.50
N GLU A 234 8.99 14.70 -26.48
CA GLU A 234 8.08 13.57 -26.30
C GLU A 234 8.70 12.49 -25.41
N LEU A 235 9.97 12.12 -25.63
CA LEU A 235 10.68 11.17 -24.78
C LEU A 235 10.77 11.63 -23.33
N ARG A 236 11.09 12.91 -23.10
CA ARG A 236 11.14 13.47 -21.73
C ARG A 236 9.79 13.44 -21.04
N ALA A 237 8.71 13.71 -21.75
CA ALA A 237 7.36 13.64 -21.22
C ALA A 237 6.98 12.20 -20.78
N ILE A 238 7.30 11.20 -21.64
CA ILE A 238 7.00 9.79 -21.34
C ILE A 238 7.84 9.28 -20.15
N VAL A 239 9.16 9.56 -20.15
CA VAL A 239 10.06 9.17 -19.04
C VAL A 239 9.65 9.87 -17.74
N GLY A 240 9.21 11.12 -17.81
CA GLY A 240 8.68 11.87 -16.67
C GLY A 240 7.43 11.24 -16.08
N ALA A 241 6.48 10.84 -16.93
CA ALA A 241 5.26 10.14 -16.54
C ALA A 241 5.57 8.78 -15.86
N LEU A 242 6.52 8.01 -16.43
CA LEU A 242 6.95 6.72 -15.86
C LEU A 242 7.63 6.88 -14.49
N ARG A 243 8.47 7.90 -14.29
CA ARG A 243 9.08 8.19 -12.98
C ARG A 243 8.06 8.63 -11.95
N ALA A 244 7.11 9.48 -12.31
CA ALA A 244 6.06 9.94 -11.41
C ALA A 244 5.21 8.76 -10.86
N THR A 245 5.04 7.70 -11.63
CA THR A 245 4.33 6.48 -11.22
C THR A 245 5.17 5.60 -10.28
N GLN A 246 6.50 5.62 -10.39
CA GLN A 246 7.42 4.82 -9.55
C GLN A 246 7.67 5.44 -8.17
N ASP A 247 7.82 6.76 -8.10
CA ASP A 247 8.09 7.47 -6.84
C ASP A 247 6.93 7.40 -5.84
N THR A 248 5.73 7.01 -6.29
CA THR A 248 4.53 6.92 -5.44
C THR A 248 4.44 5.62 -4.64
N GLU A 249 5.27 4.61 -4.89
CA GLU A 249 5.01 3.24 -4.39
C GLU A 249 5.86 2.81 -3.17
N PHE A 250 7.00 3.45 -2.83
CA PHE A 250 7.95 2.86 -1.86
C PHE A 250 8.56 3.77 -0.79
N ALA A 251 8.23 5.07 -0.74
CA ALA A 251 8.67 5.94 0.34
C ALA A 251 7.46 6.49 1.12
N PRO A 252 7.56 6.74 2.44
CA PRO A 252 6.59 7.59 3.12
C PRO A 252 6.47 8.88 2.32
N GLN A 253 5.26 9.17 1.81
CA GLN A 253 5.08 10.37 0.98
C GLN A 253 5.36 11.59 1.84
N PRO A 254 6.30 12.47 1.43
CA PRO A 254 6.57 13.68 2.17
C PRO A 254 5.28 14.52 2.24
N GLY A 255 4.99 15.02 3.44
CA GLY A 255 3.82 15.85 3.73
C GLY A 255 4.13 17.35 3.72
N VAL A 256 3.27 18.14 4.38
CA VAL A 256 3.45 19.61 4.48
C VAL A 256 4.69 19.96 5.29
N ALA A 257 5.00 19.21 6.35
CA ALA A 257 6.19 19.47 7.18
C ALA A 257 7.50 19.38 6.37
N GLU A 258 7.57 18.48 5.41
CA GLU A 258 8.74 18.31 4.55
C GLU A 258 8.89 19.41 3.50
N VAL A 259 7.88 20.28 3.30
CA VAL A 259 8.00 21.45 2.40
C VAL A 259 9.12 22.39 2.86
N GLU A 260 9.38 22.50 4.17
CA GLU A 260 10.49 23.28 4.72
C GLU A 260 11.85 22.83 4.18
N GLN A 261 11.99 21.53 3.86
CA GLN A 261 13.24 20.99 3.30
C GLN A 261 13.52 21.44 1.86
N LEU A 262 12.55 22.07 1.19
CA LEU A 262 12.73 22.65 -0.14
C LEU A 262 13.40 24.04 -0.09
N ALA A 263 13.52 24.65 1.10
CA ALA A 263 14.26 25.89 1.30
C ALA A 263 15.73 25.71 0.91
N THR A 264 16.33 26.76 0.35
CA THR A 264 17.75 26.74 -0.06
C THR A 264 18.49 27.87 0.60
N ASP A 265 19.74 27.61 1.02
CA ASP A 265 20.63 28.62 1.53
C ASP A 265 20.91 29.69 0.45
N GLY A 266 21.13 30.94 0.89
CA GLY A 266 21.31 32.11 0.02
C GLY A 266 22.43 32.07 -1.02
N GLN A 267 23.16 30.97 -1.09
CA GLN A 267 24.21 30.72 -2.12
C GLN A 267 23.64 30.16 -3.45
N THR A 268 22.40 29.65 -3.45
CA THR A 268 21.77 29.07 -4.64
C THR A 268 20.78 30.08 -5.24
N ARG A 269 20.90 30.41 -6.53
CA ARG A 269 19.96 31.31 -7.21
C ARG A 269 19.01 30.51 -8.12
N PRO A 270 17.69 30.79 -8.04
CA PRO A 270 16.99 31.62 -7.07
C PRO A 270 17.02 30.99 -5.67
N CYS A 271 17.12 31.85 -4.61
CA CYS A 271 16.95 31.46 -3.23
C CYS A 271 15.50 31.05 -3.00
N VAL A 272 15.25 29.96 -2.28
CA VAL A 272 13.90 29.49 -1.95
C VAL A 272 13.64 29.71 -0.46
N GLU A 273 12.67 30.57 -0.16
CA GLU A 273 12.18 30.81 1.19
C GLU A 273 10.85 30.09 1.39
N VAL A 274 10.72 29.35 2.50
CA VAL A 274 9.52 28.59 2.84
C VAL A 274 8.94 29.10 4.15
N THR A 275 7.64 29.37 4.18
CA THR A 275 6.89 29.74 5.36
C THR A 275 5.69 28.82 5.53
N LEU A 276 5.60 28.16 6.69
CA LEU A 276 4.44 27.37 7.08
C LEU A 276 3.67 28.12 8.17
N SER A 277 2.35 28.23 8.05
CA SER A 277 1.49 28.91 9.04
C SER A 277 0.16 28.18 9.19
N GLY A 278 -0.31 28.03 10.44
CA GLY A 278 -1.54 27.31 10.77
C GLY A 278 -1.30 25.88 11.26
N GLU A 279 -2.37 25.10 11.40
CA GLU A 279 -2.34 23.72 11.92
C GLU A 279 -2.43 22.72 10.77
N PHE A 280 -1.61 21.65 10.83
CA PHE A 280 -1.53 20.60 9.80
C PHE A 280 -1.75 19.18 10.34
N ASP A 281 -2.01 19.02 11.64
CA ASP A 281 -2.06 17.70 12.31
C ASP A 281 -3.18 16.78 11.78
N ASP A 282 -4.34 17.33 11.41
CA ASP A 282 -5.48 16.58 10.88
C ASP A 282 -5.56 16.56 9.35
N LEU A 283 -4.45 16.84 8.68
CA LEU A 283 -4.42 16.88 7.22
C LEU A 283 -4.40 15.46 6.64
N SER A 284 -5.24 15.21 5.63
CA SER A 284 -5.18 13.95 4.89
C SER A 284 -3.78 13.73 4.28
N PRO A 285 -3.16 12.54 4.42
CA PRO A 285 -1.85 12.26 3.82
C PRO A 285 -1.79 12.54 2.31
N ALA A 286 -2.90 12.33 1.60
CA ALA A 286 -2.99 12.61 0.17
C ALA A 286 -2.89 14.12 -0.13
N VAL A 287 -3.51 14.96 0.71
CA VAL A 287 -3.45 16.42 0.59
C VAL A 287 -2.04 16.93 0.93
N GLY A 288 -1.44 16.41 2.01
CA GLY A 288 -0.07 16.75 2.38
C GLY A 288 0.93 16.45 1.27
N ALA A 289 0.85 15.27 0.69
CA ALA A 289 1.69 14.87 -0.45
C ALA A 289 1.45 15.71 -1.71
N ALA A 290 0.20 16.11 -1.97
CA ALA A 290 -0.12 16.98 -3.10
C ALA A 290 0.49 18.38 -2.92
N ILE A 291 0.38 18.97 -1.72
CA ILE A 291 1.00 20.28 -1.39
C ILE A 291 2.52 20.23 -1.60
N TYR A 292 3.19 19.18 -1.08
CA TYR A 292 4.64 19.01 -1.28
C TYR A 292 5.01 18.94 -2.77
N ARG A 293 4.29 18.13 -3.55
CA ARG A 293 4.57 17.98 -5.00
C ARG A 293 4.27 19.26 -5.79
N LEU A 294 3.20 19.97 -5.47
CA LEU A 294 2.88 21.24 -6.09
C LEU A 294 3.96 22.30 -5.80
N ALA A 295 4.45 22.37 -4.57
CA ALA A 295 5.55 23.25 -4.19
C ALA A 295 6.85 22.90 -4.95
N GLN A 296 7.24 21.62 -4.95
CA GLN A 296 8.43 21.12 -5.64
C GLN A 296 8.43 21.43 -7.15
N GLU A 297 7.28 21.15 -7.82
CA GLU A 297 7.13 21.42 -9.26
C GLU A 297 7.13 22.91 -9.56
N SER A 298 6.49 23.74 -8.69
CA SER A 298 6.48 25.20 -8.84
C SER A 298 7.88 25.81 -8.70
N ILE A 299 8.67 25.36 -7.71
CA ILE A 299 10.09 25.76 -7.55
C ILE A 299 10.91 25.36 -8.76
N THR A 300 10.70 24.13 -9.27
CA THR A 300 11.40 23.64 -10.46
C THR A 300 11.05 24.47 -11.68
N ASN A 301 9.79 24.85 -11.84
CA ASN A 301 9.33 25.72 -12.93
C ASN A 301 9.92 27.12 -12.81
N ALA A 302 9.98 27.71 -11.63
CA ALA A 302 10.63 28.99 -11.40
C ALA A 302 12.12 28.94 -11.80
N ARG A 303 12.87 27.92 -11.35
CA ARG A 303 14.29 27.73 -11.73
C ARG A 303 14.51 27.56 -13.22
N ARG A 304 13.54 26.96 -13.95
CA ARG A 304 13.67 26.66 -15.38
C ARG A 304 13.19 27.79 -16.28
N HIS A 305 12.17 28.52 -15.86
CA HIS A 305 11.42 29.46 -16.71
C HIS A 305 11.48 30.91 -16.28
N ALA A 306 11.71 31.20 -15.00
CA ALA A 306 11.78 32.58 -14.51
C ALA A 306 13.16 33.18 -14.84
N ARG A 307 13.17 34.14 -15.78
CA ARG A 307 14.42 34.85 -16.15
C ARG A 307 14.79 35.84 -15.07
N HIS A 308 16.06 35.84 -14.65
CA HIS A 308 16.58 36.77 -13.63
C HIS A 308 15.89 36.68 -12.29
N ALA A 309 15.22 35.55 -11.97
CA ALA A 309 14.68 35.31 -10.64
C ALA A 309 15.82 35.25 -9.62
N THR A 310 15.65 35.98 -8.55
CA THR A 310 16.59 35.99 -7.42
C THR A 310 16.02 35.27 -6.21
N GLN A 311 14.68 35.23 -6.09
CA GLN A 311 13.95 34.65 -4.98
C GLN A 311 12.71 33.91 -5.45
N VAL A 312 12.40 32.81 -4.75
CA VAL A 312 11.13 32.09 -4.83
C VAL A 312 10.56 32.00 -3.42
N THR A 313 9.39 32.53 -3.19
CA THR A 313 8.71 32.48 -1.89
C THR A 313 7.63 31.41 -1.93
N VAL A 314 7.68 30.45 -1.01
CA VAL A 314 6.70 29.38 -0.83
C VAL A 314 5.98 29.61 0.48
N ALA A 315 4.68 29.82 0.44
CA ALA A 315 3.85 29.96 1.63
C ALA A 315 2.78 28.86 1.66
N VAL A 316 2.71 28.13 2.78
CA VAL A 316 1.63 27.16 3.03
C VAL A 316 0.85 27.63 4.25
N THR A 317 -0.45 27.84 4.08
CA THR A 317 -1.35 28.29 5.14
C THR A 317 -2.43 27.26 5.39
N GLY A 318 -2.56 26.77 6.63
CA GLY A 318 -3.60 25.83 7.06
C GLY A 318 -4.71 26.56 7.80
N ASP A 319 -5.94 26.55 7.22
CA ASP A 319 -7.16 27.00 7.88
C ASP A 319 -7.99 25.78 8.36
N ALA A 320 -9.10 26.02 9.07
CA ALA A 320 -9.96 24.99 9.63
C ALA A 320 -10.46 23.97 8.57
N ASP A 321 -10.77 24.42 7.35
CA ASP A 321 -11.39 23.61 6.29
C ASP A 321 -10.47 23.30 5.11
N GLN A 322 -9.42 24.10 4.92
CA GLN A 322 -8.59 24.05 3.70
C GLN A 322 -7.12 24.35 3.97
N VAL A 323 -6.27 23.93 3.05
CA VAL A 323 -4.85 24.28 2.99
C VAL A 323 -4.59 25.01 1.69
N ARG A 324 -3.92 26.15 1.79
CA ARG A 324 -3.51 27.01 0.67
C ARG A 324 -2.01 26.95 0.50
N LEU A 325 -1.56 26.68 -0.71
CA LEU A 325 -0.19 26.83 -1.16
C LEU A 325 -0.10 28.04 -2.08
N THR A 326 0.86 28.93 -1.85
CA THR A 326 1.22 30.02 -2.74
C THR A 326 2.71 29.95 -3.04
N VAL A 327 3.09 29.99 -4.30
CA VAL A 327 4.49 30.05 -4.74
C VAL A 327 4.64 31.23 -5.68
N ASP A 328 5.50 32.18 -5.29
CA ASP A 328 5.79 33.40 -6.04
C ASP A 328 7.27 33.45 -6.43
N ASP A 329 7.59 33.75 -7.68
CA ASP A 329 8.93 34.14 -8.09
C ASP A 329 8.99 35.63 -8.48
N ASP A 330 10.17 36.24 -8.33
CA ASP A 330 10.45 37.66 -8.64
C ASP A 330 11.02 37.82 -10.08
N GLY A 331 10.97 36.79 -10.90
CA GLY A 331 11.53 36.80 -12.24
C GLY A 331 10.75 37.66 -13.22
N SER A 332 11.28 37.80 -14.42
CA SER A 332 10.54 38.39 -15.55
C SER A 332 9.92 37.26 -16.39
N ALA A 333 8.62 37.38 -16.70
CA ALA A 333 7.99 36.50 -17.66
C ALA A 333 8.71 36.64 -19.03
N ALA A 334 9.07 35.52 -19.67
CA ALA A 334 9.51 35.56 -21.05
C ALA A 334 8.35 36.09 -21.89
N GLY A 335 8.55 37.27 -22.52
CA GLY A 335 7.50 37.94 -23.31
C GLY A 335 6.94 37.02 -24.38
N GLY A 336 5.70 36.63 -24.21
CA GLY A 336 4.96 35.73 -25.09
C GLY A 336 4.05 34.82 -24.26
N ARG A 337 2.84 34.52 -24.79
CA ARG A 337 1.89 33.58 -24.20
C ARG A 337 2.60 32.21 -24.14
N ALA A 338 3.15 31.89 -22.94
CA ALA A 338 3.82 30.62 -22.73
C ALA A 338 2.83 29.51 -23.08
N PRO A 339 3.15 28.58 -23.98
CA PRO A 339 2.29 27.41 -24.20
C PRO A 339 2.11 26.73 -22.85
N ALA A 340 0.88 26.35 -22.51
CA ALA A 340 0.58 25.62 -21.29
C ALA A 340 1.41 24.34 -21.28
N GLY A 341 2.55 24.36 -20.60
CA GLY A 341 3.43 23.21 -20.48
C GLY A 341 2.73 22.10 -19.69
N TYR A 342 3.03 20.87 -19.97
CA TYR A 342 2.45 19.68 -19.31
C TYR A 342 2.53 19.75 -17.78
N GLY A 343 3.49 20.47 -17.21
CA GLY A 343 3.62 20.67 -15.76
C GLY A 343 2.42 21.40 -15.13
N LEU A 344 1.93 22.49 -15.75
CA LEU A 344 0.78 23.25 -15.25
C LEU A 344 -0.52 22.44 -15.36
N VAL A 345 -0.68 21.64 -16.44
CA VAL A 345 -1.84 20.77 -16.62
C VAL A 345 -1.85 19.69 -15.52
N GLY A 346 -0.74 19.02 -15.29
CA GLY A 346 -0.63 17.98 -14.25
C GLY A 346 -0.84 18.52 -12.82
N MET A 347 -0.38 19.76 -12.54
CA MET A 347 -0.64 20.41 -11.26
C MET A 347 -2.14 20.71 -11.06
N ARG A 348 -2.82 21.21 -12.09
CA ARG A 348 -4.26 21.46 -12.07
C ARG A 348 -5.07 20.18 -11.87
N GLU A 349 -4.75 19.11 -12.61
CA GLU A 349 -5.40 17.82 -12.46
C GLU A 349 -5.24 17.25 -11.05
N ARG A 350 -4.05 17.34 -10.46
CA ARG A 350 -3.79 16.89 -9.09
C ARG A 350 -4.61 17.64 -8.06
N ALA A 351 -4.72 18.97 -8.16
CA ALA A 351 -5.55 19.75 -7.27
C ALA A 351 -7.03 19.40 -7.44
N SER A 352 -7.51 19.25 -8.68
CA SER A 352 -8.91 18.92 -8.99
C SER A 352 -9.31 17.53 -8.50
N LEU A 353 -8.42 16.52 -8.58
CA LEU A 353 -8.65 15.17 -8.05
C LEU A 353 -8.91 15.14 -6.54
N LEU A 354 -8.37 16.11 -5.80
CA LEU A 354 -8.57 16.28 -4.36
C LEU A 354 -9.70 17.27 -4.03
N GLY A 355 -10.50 17.69 -5.01
CA GLY A 355 -11.61 18.62 -4.82
C GLY A 355 -11.16 20.06 -4.60
N GLY A 356 -9.91 20.38 -4.92
CA GLY A 356 -9.31 21.71 -4.78
C GLY A 356 -9.35 22.56 -6.06
N THR A 357 -8.81 23.77 -5.95
CA THR A 357 -8.65 24.72 -7.05
C THR A 357 -7.17 25.00 -7.29
N PHE A 358 -6.83 25.30 -8.55
CA PHE A 358 -5.47 25.64 -8.97
C PHE A 358 -5.49 26.85 -9.91
N HIS A 359 -4.65 27.82 -9.64
CA HIS A 359 -4.41 28.98 -10.47
C HIS A 359 -2.91 29.19 -10.69
N ALA A 360 -2.51 29.54 -11.91
CA ALA A 360 -1.14 29.93 -12.22
C ALA A 360 -1.16 31.04 -13.26
N GLY A 361 -0.41 32.11 -12.99
CA GLY A 361 -0.40 33.31 -13.85
C GLY A 361 0.64 34.33 -13.41
N PRO A 362 0.77 35.43 -14.18
CA PRO A 362 1.61 36.56 -13.80
C PRO A 362 1.20 37.13 -12.44
N ALA A 363 2.16 37.43 -11.57
CA ALA A 363 1.91 38.11 -10.31
C ALA A 363 1.53 39.59 -10.56
N ALA A 364 0.86 40.22 -9.57
CA ALA A 364 0.30 41.57 -9.73
C ALA A 364 1.38 42.66 -9.97
N GLU A 365 2.55 42.53 -9.34
CA GLU A 365 3.62 43.51 -9.48
C GLU A 365 4.75 43.01 -10.42
N ARG A 366 5.28 41.83 -10.18
CA ARG A 366 6.35 41.22 -10.95
C ARG A 366 6.41 39.71 -10.69
N GLY A 367 6.86 38.92 -11.69
CA GLY A 367 7.08 37.49 -11.57
C GLY A 367 5.87 36.64 -11.93
N TRP A 368 5.85 35.43 -11.41
CA TRP A 368 4.80 34.46 -11.66
C TRP A 368 4.28 33.89 -10.33
N ARG A 369 2.96 33.73 -10.24
CA ARG A 369 2.28 33.15 -9.06
C ARG A 369 1.62 31.84 -9.40
N VAL A 370 1.83 30.84 -8.53
CA VAL A 370 1.08 29.60 -8.47
C VAL A 370 0.33 29.56 -7.16
N GLU A 371 -0.98 29.33 -7.23
CA GLU A 371 -1.84 29.20 -6.05
C GLU A 371 -2.65 27.92 -6.16
N ALA A 372 -2.66 27.11 -5.08
CA ALA A 372 -3.50 25.94 -4.94
C ALA A 372 -4.24 25.96 -3.61
N VAL A 373 -5.54 25.65 -3.63
CA VAL A 373 -6.36 25.54 -2.42
C VAL A 373 -6.98 24.16 -2.39
N LEU A 374 -6.69 23.39 -1.34
CA LEU A 374 -7.13 22.01 -1.19
C LEU A 374 -7.95 21.83 0.09
N PRO A 375 -9.07 21.09 0.08
CA PRO A 375 -9.80 20.74 1.30
C PRO A 375 -8.96 19.79 2.15
N ARG A 376 -8.98 19.93 3.48
CA ARG A 376 -8.16 19.12 4.42
C ARG A 376 -8.38 17.62 4.29
N THR A 377 -9.60 17.19 3.99
CA THR A 377 -9.99 15.79 3.85
C THR A 377 -9.67 15.17 2.49
N GLY A 378 -9.41 16.01 1.47
CA GLY A 378 -9.16 15.53 0.11
C GLY A 378 -10.36 14.84 -0.55
N THR A 379 -11.57 15.10 -0.08
CA THR A 379 -12.79 14.52 -0.64
C THR A 379 -13.40 15.51 -1.64
N PRO A 380 -13.64 15.15 -2.89
CA PRO A 380 -14.37 16.02 -3.83
C PRO A 380 -15.76 16.30 -3.27
N ARG A 381 -16.16 17.59 -3.30
CA ARG A 381 -17.54 18.02 -3.01
C ARG A 381 -18.48 17.62 -4.11
#